data_4c92f4c303cf6089230cc5d584d122c8
#
_entry.id   4c92f4c303cf6089230cc5d584d122c8
#
_cell.length_a   1.000
_cell.length_b   1.000
_cell.length_c   1.000
_cell.angle_alpha   90.00
_cell.angle_beta   90.00
_cell.angle_gamma   90.00
#
_symmetry.space_group_name_H-M   'P 1'
#
loop_
_entity.id
_entity.type
_entity.pdbx_description
1 polymer ?
#
loop_
_entity_poly.entity_id
_entity_poly.type
_entity_poly.pdbx_seq_one_letter_code
_entity_poly.pdbx_strand_id
1 'polypeptide(L)'
;MKILLAYTCHDLGKLEFYSRFTPLGLGYINGVLRHAGHDARLLNCSAWSWARTARFLKDERPDVFGVSVFTFNRHEAMRLAALARAANPHCLIVVGGPHATHLAHHLLEHYPQVDVVVRGEGEETMLDLVKARGRGDLQRSLPSIAGVTFREPARPAGDAFPSTDVPSPAGRFVDTRERAVIMDLDTLPHPCTEPATIGVDPISQFEFIITSRGCPAACTFCSSPDFWGRGLRFRSAADMIDEVRQLREQHGVVYVSVRDDTFTVNKKRVIDFCRGLIESRIDLLWDCPSRVNAVDEERLSWMRRAGCTHIQYGVESGSPRMLLRLNKGITVDQVRTAAQTTRRVGLGLSIYLITGIDSETDEDLDSTVRLIQAIRPHDGLVSPLTIYPGTALCEEARARGDLTDDYWARDRREAYYAREDAWTRRSVRTLMSTLRGVGRAAAYGEADFEQQREIVGDCYALRLSAGEYWQRRGALGRAREEYLAILADNPRSLWARMRLGALASRQKRFSDSATHYRAAADVAPAFQLAHTLLGTALLRLRRREEALVCFARGRSFDPSEPIARTPVHRLRIRPGLPGRTTASTV
;
A
#
# COMPACT_ATOMS: atom_id res chain seq x y z
N MET A 1 -27.97 -12.12 1.84
CA MET A 1 -26.90 -12.50 2.79
C MET A 1 -25.94 -11.31 2.89
N LYS A 2 -25.71 -10.81 4.11
CA LYS A 2 -24.82 -9.68 4.37
C LYS A 2 -23.40 -10.16 4.55
N ILE A 3 -22.48 -9.62 3.77
CA ILE A 3 -21.06 -9.97 3.81
C ILE A 3 -20.25 -8.74 4.22
N LEU A 4 -19.47 -8.84 5.29
CA LEU A 4 -18.52 -7.81 5.67
C LEU A 4 -17.10 -8.35 5.58
N LEU A 5 -16.25 -7.67 4.81
CA LEU A 5 -14.82 -7.91 4.75
C LEU A 5 -14.11 -6.84 5.58
N ALA A 6 -13.49 -7.23 6.67
CA ALA A 6 -13.04 -6.31 7.69
C ALA A 6 -11.51 -6.24 7.84
N TYR A 7 -11.05 -5.07 8.22
CA TYR A 7 -9.68 -4.80 8.59
C TYR A 7 -9.61 -3.84 9.76
N THR A 8 -8.60 -3.99 10.60
CA THR A 8 -8.29 -3.05 11.67
C THR A 8 -6.81 -3.08 12.02
N CYS A 9 -6.27 -1.91 12.35
CA CYS A 9 -4.94 -1.73 12.90
C CYS A 9 -4.95 -0.49 13.81
N HIS A 10 -4.87 -0.67 15.12
CA HIS A 10 -4.99 0.42 16.11
C HIS A 10 -3.64 0.93 16.63
N ASP A 11 -2.55 0.17 16.48
CA ASP A 11 -1.23 0.59 16.96
C ASP A 11 -0.56 1.56 15.97
N LEU A 12 -0.80 2.84 16.18
CA LEU A 12 -0.37 3.91 15.29
C LEU A 12 0.99 4.52 15.66
N GLY A 13 1.56 4.13 16.80
CA GLY A 13 2.83 4.69 17.28
C GLY A 13 4.06 4.00 16.72
N LYS A 14 3.98 2.73 16.38
CA LYS A 14 5.10 1.87 15.97
C LYS A 14 5.03 1.39 14.52
N LEU A 15 3.86 1.54 13.86
CA LEU A 15 3.63 1.03 12.52
C LEU A 15 3.66 2.15 11.46
N GLU A 16 3.96 1.77 10.24
CA GLU A 16 3.87 2.66 9.10
C GLU A 16 2.44 3.18 8.92
N PHE A 17 2.32 4.42 8.46
CA PHE A 17 1.03 5.07 8.20
C PHE A 17 0.10 4.20 7.33
N TYR A 18 0.67 3.50 6.36
CA TYR A 18 -0.06 2.61 5.44
C TYR A 18 -0.69 1.38 6.09
N SER A 19 -0.20 0.96 7.26
CA SER A 19 -0.81 -0.15 8.02
C SER A 19 -2.26 0.11 8.45
N ARG A 20 -2.75 1.34 8.30
CA ARG A 20 -4.11 1.76 8.63
C ARG A 20 -5.11 1.53 7.50
N PHE A 21 -4.63 1.38 6.27
CA PHE A 21 -5.49 1.22 5.10
C PHE A 21 -5.95 -0.21 4.95
N THR A 22 -7.13 -0.39 4.36
CA THR A 22 -7.63 -1.72 4.04
C THR A 22 -6.68 -2.37 3.02
N PRO A 23 -6.23 -3.59 3.26
CA PRO A 23 -5.40 -4.30 2.29
C PRO A 23 -6.10 -4.43 0.94
N LEU A 24 -5.37 -4.19 -0.14
CA LEU A 24 -5.89 -4.28 -1.51
C LEU A 24 -6.48 -5.67 -1.82
N GLY A 25 -5.92 -6.74 -1.25
CA GLY A 25 -6.50 -8.08 -1.39
C GLY A 25 -7.96 -8.17 -0.93
N LEU A 26 -8.35 -7.47 0.15
CA LEU A 26 -9.77 -7.39 0.54
C LEU A 26 -10.59 -6.60 -0.49
N GLY A 27 -10.00 -5.59 -1.13
CA GLY A 27 -10.63 -4.85 -2.21
C GLY A 27 -10.95 -5.73 -3.41
N TYR A 28 -9.99 -6.57 -3.84
CA TYR A 28 -10.22 -7.53 -4.93
C TYR A 28 -11.28 -8.58 -4.57
N ILE A 29 -11.22 -9.14 -3.35
CA ILE A 29 -12.25 -10.09 -2.87
C ILE A 29 -13.63 -9.41 -2.87
N ASN A 30 -13.73 -8.18 -2.38
CA ASN A 30 -14.99 -7.43 -2.40
C ASN A 30 -15.49 -7.22 -3.82
N GLY A 31 -14.62 -6.82 -4.74
CA GLY A 31 -14.95 -6.64 -6.16
C GLY A 31 -15.50 -7.92 -6.80
N VAL A 32 -14.84 -9.06 -6.59
CA VAL A 32 -15.29 -10.37 -7.09
C VAL A 32 -16.66 -10.76 -6.53
N LEU A 33 -16.87 -10.57 -5.23
CA LEU A 33 -18.16 -10.89 -4.60
C LEU A 33 -19.29 -10.00 -5.13
N ARG A 34 -19.03 -8.70 -5.27
CA ARG A 34 -20.03 -7.76 -5.78
C ARG A 34 -20.33 -7.98 -7.26
N HIS A 35 -19.31 -8.23 -8.06
CA HIS A 35 -19.48 -8.60 -9.47
C HIS A 35 -20.34 -9.88 -9.64
N ALA A 36 -20.24 -10.80 -8.70
CA ALA A 36 -21.10 -12.00 -8.63
C ALA A 36 -22.50 -11.73 -8.04
N GLY A 37 -22.88 -10.48 -7.76
CA GLY A 37 -24.19 -10.07 -7.27
C GLY A 37 -24.40 -10.20 -5.76
N HIS A 38 -23.35 -10.37 -4.97
CA HIS A 38 -23.46 -10.45 -3.52
C HIS A 38 -23.39 -9.06 -2.85
N ASP A 39 -24.14 -8.87 -1.76
CA ASP A 39 -24.08 -7.65 -0.93
C ASP A 39 -22.84 -7.72 0.00
N ALA A 40 -21.67 -7.44 -0.58
CA ALA A 40 -20.40 -7.40 0.12
C ALA A 40 -19.96 -5.95 0.34
N ARG A 41 -19.40 -5.67 1.55
CA ARG A 41 -18.90 -4.34 1.93
C ARG A 41 -17.54 -4.44 2.64
N LEU A 42 -16.67 -3.47 2.38
CA LEU A 42 -15.39 -3.32 3.08
C LEU A 42 -15.57 -2.51 4.37
N LEU A 43 -15.11 -3.02 5.49
CA LEU A 43 -15.14 -2.35 6.79
C LEU A 43 -13.72 -2.11 7.29
N ASN A 44 -13.34 -0.85 7.49
CA ASN A 44 -12.09 -0.51 8.15
C ASN A 44 -12.39 0.13 9.52
N CYS A 45 -11.98 -0.56 10.58
CA CYS A 45 -12.18 -0.12 11.97
C CYS A 45 -10.94 0.58 12.56
N SER A 46 -9.87 0.83 11.80
CA SER A 46 -8.60 1.35 12.33
C SER A 46 -8.73 2.71 13.03
N ALA A 47 -9.72 3.52 12.64
CA ALA A 47 -10.03 4.80 13.28
C ALA A 47 -11.17 4.73 14.31
N TRP A 48 -11.72 3.56 14.58
CA TRP A 48 -12.87 3.39 15.46
C TRP A 48 -12.46 2.90 16.84
N SER A 49 -13.21 3.30 17.89
CA SER A 49 -13.11 2.63 19.18
C SER A 49 -13.74 1.24 19.11
N TRP A 50 -13.26 0.33 19.94
CA TRP A 50 -13.83 -1.01 20.06
C TRP A 50 -15.33 -1.01 20.42
N ALA A 51 -15.77 -0.04 21.23
CA ALA A 51 -17.19 0.13 21.58
C ALA A 51 -18.03 0.51 20.35
N ARG A 52 -17.52 1.39 19.47
CA ARG A 52 -18.18 1.72 18.19
C ARG A 52 -18.24 0.51 17.27
N THR A 53 -17.13 -0.22 17.15
CA THR A 53 -17.05 -1.43 16.32
C THR A 53 -18.05 -2.49 16.79
N ALA A 54 -18.10 -2.76 18.10
CA ALA A 54 -19.04 -3.74 18.67
C ALA A 54 -20.50 -3.35 18.42
N ARG A 55 -20.85 -2.07 18.60
CA ARG A 55 -22.21 -1.56 18.33
C ARG A 55 -22.57 -1.74 16.85
N PHE A 56 -21.69 -1.33 15.95
CA PHE A 56 -21.89 -1.46 14.51
C PHE A 56 -22.13 -2.92 14.10
N LEU A 57 -21.29 -3.86 14.56
CA LEU A 57 -21.45 -5.27 14.25
C LEU A 57 -22.75 -5.86 14.83
N LYS A 58 -23.17 -5.41 16.02
CA LYS A 58 -24.45 -5.82 16.64
C LYS A 58 -25.65 -5.35 15.80
N ASP A 59 -25.57 -4.15 15.21
CA ASP A 59 -26.63 -3.59 14.38
C ASP A 59 -26.65 -4.25 12.99
N GLU A 60 -25.49 -4.50 12.39
CA GLU A 60 -25.35 -5.10 11.06
C GLU A 60 -25.64 -6.60 11.03
N ARG A 61 -25.20 -7.36 12.05
CA ARG A 61 -25.35 -8.81 12.15
C ARG A 61 -24.98 -9.55 10.86
N PRO A 62 -23.71 -9.50 10.41
CA PRO A 62 -23.30 -10.12 9.16
C PRO A 62 -23.55 -11.64 9.15
N ASP A 63 -23.91 -12.19 7.99
CA ASP A 63 -24.00 -13.63 7.76
C ASP A 63 -22.64 -14.26 7.48
N VAL A 64 -21.74 -13.47 6.85
CA VAL A 64 -20.35 -13.84 6.57
C VAL A 64 -19.45 -12.67 6.96
N PHE A 65 -18.40 -12.97 7.71
CA PHE A 65 -17.43 -11.98 8.17
C PHE A 65 -16.02 -12.43 7.85
N GLY A 66 -15.41 -11.77 6.85
CA GLY A 66 -14.03 -12.01 6.44
C GLY A 66 -13.06 -11.02 7.10
N VAL A 67 -11.90 -11.50 7.59
CA VAL A 67 -10.88 -10.65 8.21
C VAL A 67 -9.52 -10.92 7.59
N SER A 68 -8.80 -9.86 7.20
CA SER A 68 -7.41 -9.97 6.76
C SER A 68 -6.44 -9.89 7.94
N VAL A 69 -5.55 -10.88 8.03
CA VAL A 69 -4.61 -11.06 9.15
C VAL A 69 -3.18 -10.92 8.65
N PHE A 70 -2.52 -9.89 9.15
CA PHE A 70 -1.07 -9.70 9.08
C PHE A 70 -0.46 -9.97 10.45
N THR A 71 0.83 -10.18 10.51
CA THR A 71 1.52 -10.45 11.77
C THR A 71 1.34 -9.32 12.80
N PHE A 72 1.35 -8.06 12.32
CA PHE A 72 1.24 -6.88 13.19
C PHE A 72 -0.19 -6.59 13.69
N ASN A 73 -1.24 -7.03 12.98
CA ASN A 73 -2.64 -6.80 13.41
C ASN A 73 -3.35 -8.07 13.90
N ARG A 74 -2.64 -9.18 14.11
CA ARG A 74 -3.24 -10.48 14.39
C ARG A 74 -4.19 -10.48 15.59
N HIS A 75 -3.84 -9.78 16.66
CA HIS A 75 -4.69 -9.71 17.88
C HIS A 75 -5.96 -8.88 17.64
N GLU A 76 -5.84 -7.75 16.98
CA GLU A 76 -6.98 -6.93 16.59
C GLU A 76 -7.91 -7.66 15.63
N ALA A 77 -7.36 -8.40 14.68
CA ALA A 77 -8.12 -9.21 13.74
C ALA A 77 -8.92 -10.32 14.47
N MET A 78 -8.29 -11.01 15.41
CA MET A 78 -8.98 -12.03 16.22
C MET A 78 -10.04 -11.43 17.16
N ARG A 79 -9.79 -10.24 17.69
CA ARG A 79 -10.80 -9.49 18.46
C ARG A 79 -11.99 -9.08 17.59
N LEU A 80 -11.75 -8.64 16.35
CA LEU A 80 -12.83 -8.38 15.39
C LEU A 80 -13.67 -9.63 15.12
N ALA A 81 -13.02 -10.78 14.88
CA ALA A 81 -13.69 -12.06 14.68
C ALA A 81 -14.57 -12.43 15.89
N ALA A 82 -14.07 -12.22 17.11
CA ALA A 82 -14.84 -12.47 18.34
C ALA A 82 -16.07 -11.54 18.47
N LEU A 83 -15.93 -10.26 18.13
CA LEU A 83 -17.05 -9.32 18.14
C LEU A 83 -18.12 -9.67 17.09
N ALA A 84 -17.71 -10.12 15.90
CA ALA A 84 -18.66 -10.57 14.87
C ALA A 84 -19.40 -11.84 15.30
N ARG A 85 -18.72 -12.81 15.93
CA ARG A 85 -19.34 -14.01 16.50
C ARG A 85 -20.34 -13.66 17.61
N ALA A 86 -19.99 -12.72 18.49
CA ALA A 86 -20.89 -12.25 19.55
C ALA A 86 -22.11 -11.50 19.00
N ALA A 87 -21.97 -10.79 17.89
CA ALA A 87 -23.07 -10.09 17.23
C ALA A 87 -24.04 -11.04 16.51
N ASN A 88 -23.53 -12.08 15.89
CA ASN A 88 -24.31 -13.13 15.22
C ASN A 88 -23.66 -14.50 15.45
N PRO A 89 -24.19 -15.36 16.36
CA PRO A 89 -23.65 -16.69 16.64
C PRO A 89 -23.58 -17.62 15.41
N HIS A 90 -24.41 -17.38 14.39
CA HIS A 90 -24.44 -18.14 13.15
C HIS A 90 -23.62 -17.54 12.00
N CYS A 91 -22.89 -16.45 12.25
CA CYS A 91 -22.01 -15.82 11.29
C CYS A 91 -20.89 -16.79 10.87
N LEU A 92 -20.65 -16.94 9.57
CA LEU A 92 -19.46 -17.62 9.07
C LEU A 92 -18.25 -16.68 9.23
N ILE A 93 -17.32 -17.02 10.11
CA ILE A 93 -16.09 -16.27 10.36
C ILE A 93 -14.96 -16.85 9.53
N VAL A 94 -14.50 -16.07 8.57
CA VAL A 94 -13.42 -16.44 7.65
C VAL A 94 -12.21 -15.54 7.90
N VAL A 95 -11.03 -16.11 8.09
CA VAL A 95 -9.80 -15.34 8.18
C VAL A 95 -8.86 -15.70 7.03
N GLY A 96 -8.08 -14.74 6.54
CA GLY A 96 -7.13 -14.93 5.46
C GLY A 96 -5.99 -13.91 5.54
N GLY A 97 -5.15 -13.86 4.53
CA GLY A 97 -3.99 -12.99 4.44
C GLY A 97 -2.69 -13.69 4.81
N PRO A 98 -1.54 -12.97 4.73
CA PRO A 98 -0.21 -13.61 4.82
C PRO A 98 0.03 -14.37 6.12
N HIS A 99 -0.35 -13.80 7.25
CA HIS A 99 -0.18 -14.46 8.55
C HIS A 99 -1.06 -15.71 8.67
N ALA A 100 -2.33 -15.61 8.24
CA ALA A 100 -3.27 -16.72 8.32
C ALA A 100 -2.88 -17.88 7.40
N THR A 101 -2.33 -17.59 6.22
CA THR A 101 -1.87 -18.60 5.26
C THR A 101 -0.82 -19.54 5.87
N HIS A 102 0.14 -18.99 6.62
CA HIS A 102 1.25 -19.77 7.20
C HIS A 102 0.95 -20.37 8.57
N LEU A 103 -0.09 -19.90 9.25
CA LEU A 103 -0.43 -20.30 10.62
C LEU A 103 -1.90 -20.77 10.75
N ALA A 104 -2.44 -21.42 9.70
CA ALA A 104 -3.84 -21.80 9.64
C ALA A 104 -4.27 -22.70 10.80
N HIS A 105 -3.52 -23.78 11.09
CA HIS A 105 -3.79 -24.70 12.20
C HIS A 105 -3.72 -23.98 13.54
N HIS A 106 -2.66 -23.17 13.75
CA HIS A 106 -2.46 -22.40 14.98
C HIS A 106 -3.63 -21.44 15.25
N LEU A 107 -4.12 -20.73 14.21
CA LEU A 107 -5.28 -19.85 14.36
C LEU A 107 -6.55 -20.61 14.72
N LEU A 108 -6.79 -21.75 14.09
CA LEU A 108 -7.95 -22.57 14.43
C LEU A 108 -7.85 -23.16 15.84
N GLU A 109 -6.66 -23.56 16.28
CA GLU A 109 -6.44 -24.13 17.61
C GLU A 109 -6.72 -23.11 18.72
N HIS A 110 -6.18 -21.89 18.59
CA HIS A 110 -6.24 -20.88 19.64
C HIS A 110 -7.48 -19.97 19.58
N TYR A 111 -8.18 -19.92 18.45
CA TYR A 111 -9.31 -19.01 18.24
C TYR A 111 -10.59 -19.74 17.80
N PRO A 112 -11.37 -20.27 18.76
CA PRO A 112 -12.57 -21.07 18.46
C PRO A 112 -13.65 -20.31 17.70
N GLN A 113 -13.62 -18.96 17.71
CA GLN A 113 -14.54 -18.13 16.93
C GLN A 113 -14.27 -18.17 15.42
N VAL A 114 -13.10 -18.62 14.96
CA VAL A 114 -12.75 -18.74 13.54
C VAL A 114 -13.28 -20.07 13.00
N ASP A 115 -14.05 -20.05 11.92
CA ASP A 115 -14.59 -21.27 11.28
C ASP A 115 -13.67 -21.80 10.19
N VAL A 116 -13.16 -20.89 9.33
CA VAL A 116 -12.38 -21.23 8.14
C VAL A 116 -11.20 -20.28 8.00
N VAL A 117 -10.05 -20.84 7.65
CA VAL A 117 -8.87 -20.08 7.22
C VAL A 117 -8.71 -20.24 5.72
N VAL A 118 -8.63 -19.12 4.99
CA VAL A 118 -8.32 -19.07 3.56
C VAL A 118 -6.81 -18.91 3.38
N ARG A 119 -6.19 -19.82 2.65
CA ARG A 119 -4.75 -19.83 2.35
C ARG A 119 -4.48 -19.32 0.93
N GLY A 120 -3.46 -18.49 0.78
CA GLY A 120 -3.07 -17.89 -0.51
C GLY A 120 -4.08 -16.86 -1.04
N GLU A 121 -4.33 -16.88 -2.35
CA GLU A 121 -5.26 -15.95 -3.01
C GLU A 121 -6.72 -16.26 -2.64
N GLY A 122 -7.41 -15.24 -2.17
CA GLY A 122 -8.73 -15.41 -1.53
C GLY A 122 -9.94 -15.15 -2.42
N GLU A 123 -9.77 -14.60 -3.61
CA GLU A 123 -10.85 -14.09 -4.45
C GLU A 123 -11.86 -15.18 -4.81
N GLU A 124 -11.41 -16.23 -5.46
CA GLU A 124 -12.26 -17.36 -5.86
C GLU A 124 -12.68 -18.22 -4.65
N THR A 125 -11.75 -18.43 -3.69
CA THR A 125 -12.04 -19.22 -2.49
C THR A 125 -13.17 -18.60 -1.68
N MET A 126 -13.13 -17.27 -1.50
CA MET A 126 -14.19 -16.57 -0.76
C MET A 126 -15.52 -16.61 -1.52
N LEU A 127 -15.50 -16.53 -2.85
CA LEU A 127 -16.71 -16.68 -3.68
C LEU A 127 -17.33 -18.08 -3.53
N ASP A 128 -16.51 -19.15 -3.53
CA ASP A 128 -16.99 -20.52 -3.32
C ASP A 128 -17.60 -20.71 -1.93
N LEU A 129 -16.96 -20.17 -0.88
CA LEU A 129 -17.48 -20.20 0.49
C LEU A 129 -18.83 -19.49 0.62
N VAL A 130 -18.94 -18.30 0.02
CA VAL A 130 -20.19 -17.50 0.01
C VAL A 130 -21.31 -18.21 -0.73
N LYS A 131 -21.03 -18.82 -1.89
CA LYS A 131 -21.99 -19.62 -2.66
C LYS A 131 -22.46 -20.85 -1.86
N ALA A 132 -21.54 -21.60 -1.26
CA ALA A 132 -21.89 -22.76 -0.43
C ALA A 132 -22.72 -22.38 0.79
N ARG A 133 -22.37 -21.25 1.45
CA ARG A 133 -23.16 -20.70 2.56
C ARG A 133 -24.57 -20.31 2.13
N GLY A 134 -24.70 -19.67 0.95
CA GLY A 134 -25.98 -19.26 0.38
C GLY A 134 -26.90 -20.44 0.02
N ARG A 135 -26.33 -21.57 -0.40
CA ARG A 135 -27.09 -22.81 -0.66
C ARG A 135 -27.46 -23.59 0.61
N GLY A 136 -26.86 -23.26 1.76
CA GLY A 136 -27.05 -24.00 2.99
C GLY A 136 -26.29 -25.33 3.08
N ASP A 137 -25.33 -25.58 2.18
CA ASP A 137 -24.58 -26.82 2.08
C ASP A 137 -23.08 -26.67 2.45
N LEU A 138 -22.72 -25.61 3.14
CA LEU A 138 -21.34 -25.25 3.44
C LEU A 138 -20.53 -26.42 4.04
N GLN A 139 -21.06 -27.08 5.08
CA GLN A 139 -20.34 -28.19 5.75
C GLN A 139 -20.01 -29.35 4.78
N ARG A 140 -20.91 -29.64 3.87
CA ARG A 140 -20.70 -30.66 2.83
C ARG A 140 -19.72 -30.20 1.77
N SER A 141 -19.71 -28.92 1.44
CA SER A 141 -18.90 -28.34 0.36
C SER A 141 -17.46 -28.05 0.79
N LEU A 142 -17.21 -27.77 2.09
CA LEU A 142 -15.88 -27.39 2.59
C LEU A 142 -14.75 -28.29 2.11
N PRO A 143 -14.86 -29.65 2.17
CA PRO A 143 -13.76 -30.54 1.74
C PRO A 143 -13.40 -30.41 0.25
N SER A 144 -14.30 -29.87 -0.58
CA SER A 144 -14.10 -29.70 -2.02
C SER A 144 -13.62 -28.28 -2.39
N ILE A 145 -13.75 -27.30 -1.49
CA ILE A 145 -13.30 -25.92 -1.73
C ILE A 145 -11.78 -25.87 -1.57
N ALA A 146 -11.08 -25.51 -2.63
CA ALA A 146 -9.62 -25.40 -2.60
C ALA A 146 -9.15 -24.18 -1.79
N GLY A 147 -8.00 -24.30 -1.14
CA GLY A 147 -7.34 -23.21 -0.42
C GLY A 147 -7.92 -22.92 0.95
N VAL A 148 -8.60 -23.86 1.61
CA VAL A 148 -9.14 -23.66 2.95
C VAL A 148 -8.57 -24.64 3.97
N THR A 149 -8.51 -24.19 5.23
CA THR A 149 -8.29 -25.03 6.42
C THR A 149 -9.45 -24.81 7.35
N PHE A 150 -10.02 -25.88 7.91
CA PHE A 150 -11.17 -25.83 8.81
C PHE A 150 -11.12 -26.96 9.85
N ARG A 151 -11.97 -26.84 10.91
CA ARG A 151 -12.13 -27.94 11.90
C ARG A 151 -13.06 -29.01 11.34
N GLU A 152 -12.63 -30.27 11.44
CA GLU A 152 -13.50 -31.39 11.17
C GLU A 152 -14.66 -31.40 12.17
N PRO A 153 -15.92 -31.53 11.73
CA PRO A 153 -17.04 -31.67 12.66
C PRO A 153 -16.81 -32.87 13.58
N ALA A 154 -17.09 -32.73 14.88
CA ALA A 154 -17.04 -33.85 15.80
C ALA A 154 -17.95 -34.96 15.29
N ARG A 155 -17.42 -36.15 15.06
CA ARG A 155 -18.24 -37.33 14.71
C ARG A 155 -19.20 -37.60 15.85
N PRO A 156 -20.47 -37.92 15.56
CA PRO A 156 -21.37 -38.41 16.60
C PRO A 156 -20.75 -39.63 17.30
N ALA A 157 -20.84 -39.70 18.61
CA ALA A 157 -20.23 -40.73 19.47
C ALA A 157 -20.83 -42.14 19.26
N GLY A 158 -20.99 -42.61 18.04
CA GLY A 158 -21.58 -43.90 17.66
C GLY A 158 -20.75 -44.76 16.72
N ASP A 159 -19.78 -44.18 15.98
CA ASP A 159 -19.02 -44.90 14.94
C ASP A 159 -17.52 -45.04 15.27
N ALA A 160 -17.20 -45.35 16.52
CA ALA A 160 -15.81 -45.56 16.91
C ALA A 160 -15.35 -46.99 16.59
N PHE A 161 -14.61 -47.16 15.47
CA PHE A 161 -13.62 -48.23 15.42
C PHE A 161 -12.48 -47.88 16.41
N PRO A 162 -11.96 -48.84 17.18
CA PRO A 162 -10.90 -48.54 18.14
C PRO A 162 -9.59 -48.22 17.37
N SER A 163 -9.34 -46.93 17.14
CA SER A 163 -8.03 -46.45 16.78
C SER A 163 -7.26 -46.14 18.07
N THR A 164 -6.02 -46.60 18.13
CA THR A 164 -5.09 -46.41 19.25
C THR A 164 -4.57 -44.98 19.39
N ASP A 165 -5.11 -44.04 18.64
CA ASP A 165 -4.76 -42.61 18.70
C ASP A 165 -5.65 -41.95 19.74
N VAL A 166 -5.04 -41.49 20.83
CA VAL A 166 -5.64 -40.64 21.83
C VAL A 166 -6.18 -39.39 21.14
N PRO A 167 -7.50 -39.07 21.24
CA PRO A 167 -8.00 -37.85 20.63
C PRO A 167 -7.30 -36.65 21.27
N SER A 168 -6.57 -35.86 20.48
CA SER A 168 -6.12 -34.55 20.91
C SER A 168 -7.38 -33.72 21.30
N PRO A 169 -7.38 -32.98 22.41
CA PRO A 169 -8.49 -32.12 22.78
C PRO A 169 -8.75 -30.98 21.75
N ALA A 170 -7.79 -30.68 20.88
CA ALA A 170 -7.97 -29.87 19.70
C ALA A 170 -8.51 -30.76 18.57
N GLY A 171 -9.72 -30.50 18.06
CA GLY A 171 -10.34 -31.22 16.95
C GLY A 171 -9.38 -31.36 15.77
N ARG A 172 -9.58 -32.42 14.95
CA ARG A 172 -8.78 -32.64 13.73
C ARG A 172 -9.00 -31.47 12.76
N PHE A 173 -7.90 -30.89 12.24
CA PHE A 173 -7.95 -29.88 11.18
C PHE A 173 -7.82 -30.54 9.81
N VAL A 174 -8.55 -29.99 8.84
CA VAL A 174 -8.53 -30.47 7.46
C VAL A 174 -7.97 -29.37 6.57
N ASP A 175 -6.87 -29.65 5.92
CA ASP A 175 -6.34 -28.83 4.82
C ASP A 175 -6.88 -29.37 3.50
N THR A 176 -7.57 -28.54 2.76
CA THR A 176 -7.93 -28.87 1.39
C THR A 176 -6.74 -28.63 0.44
N ARG A 177 -6.84 -29.15 -0.78
CA ARG A 177 -5.82 -28.88 -1.81
C ARG A 177 -5.58 -27.38 -1.95
N GLU A 178 -4.37 -27.00 -2.28
CA GLU A 178 -4.05 -25.62 -2.61
C GLU A 178 -4.90 -25.13 -3.80
N ARG A 179 -5.28 -23.87 -3.76
CA ARG A 179 -5.93 -23.24 -4.91
C ARG A 179 -4.88 -22.83 -5.94
N ALA A 180 -5.17 -23.11 -7.20
CA ALA A 180 -4.35 -22.59 -8.29
C ALA A 180 -4.34 -21.06 -8.26
N VAL A 181 -3.19 -20.47 -8.49
CA VAL A 181 -3.05 -19.00 -8.56
C VAL A 181 -3.78 -18.44 -9.79
N ILE A 182 -4.33 -17.26 -9.66
CA ILE A 182 -5.01 -16.56 -10.76
C ILE A 182 -3.96 -16.11 -11.77
N MET A 183 -3.94 -16.72 -12.95
CA MET A 183 -2.91 -16.46 -13.97
C MET A 183 -3.16 -15.16 -14.74
N ASP A 184 -4.39 -14.89 -15.12
CA ASP A 184 -4.81 -13.67 -15.81
C ASP A 184 -5.39 -12.68 -14.81
N LEU A 185 -4.59 -11.69 -14.40
CA LEU A 185 -4.98 -10.70 -13.41
C LEU A 185 -5.97 -9.66 -13.95
N ASP A 186 -6.08 -9.50 -15.28
CA ASP A 186 -7.01 -8.57 -15.92
C ASP A 186 -8.48 -9.06 -15.79
N THR A 187 -8.69 -10.33 -15.42
CA THR A 187 -10.01 -10.88 -15.14
C THR A 187 -10.59 -10.43 -13.80
N LEU A 188 -9.76 -9.85 -12.94
CA LEU A 188 -10.20 -9.38 -11.63
C LEU A 188 -10.82 -7.99 -11.72
N PRO A 189 -12.01 -7.76 -11.14
CA PRO A 189 -12.60 -6.43 -11.09
C PRO A 189 -11.72 -5.49 -10.27
N HIS A 190 -11.59 -4.24 -10.72
CA HIS A 190 -10.82 -3.23 -10.00
C HIS A 190 -11.44 -2.96 -8.62
N PRO A 191 -10.64 -2.87 -7.56
CA PRO A 191 -11.15 -2.61 -6.20
C PRO A 191 -11.97 -1.33 -6.07
N CYS A 192 -11.69 -0.34 -6.93
CA CYS A 192 -12.37 0.96 -6.91
C CYS A 192 -13.74 0.99 -7.61
N THR A 193 -14.08 -0.01 -8.42
CA THR A 193 -15.31 0.00 -9.25
C THR A 193 -16.57 0.01 -8.40
N GLU A 194 -16.57 -0.70 -7.27
CA GLU A 194 -17.71 -0.77 -6.36
C GLU A 194 -17.27 -0.60 -4.90
N PRO A 195 -16.93 0.63 -4.50
CA PRO A 195 -16.31 0.90 -3.22
C PRO A 195 -17.32 0.95 -2.07
N ALA A 196 -18.03 -0.12 -1.79
CA ALA A 196 -18.89 -0.21 -0.62
C ALA A 196 -18.03 -0.21 0.68
N THR A 197 -17.30 0.90 0.91
CA THR A 197 -16.38 1.06 2.04
C THR A 197 -17.05 1.74 3.21
N ILE A 198 -16.76 1.26 4.42
CA ILE A 198 -17.26 1.79 5.69
C ILE A 198 -16.06 2.10 6.58
N GLY A 199 -16.00 3.30 7.13
CA GLY A 199 -15.00 3.69 8.13
C GLY A 199 -13.68 4.23 7.58
N VAL A 200 -13.55 4.37 6.27
CA VAL A 200 -12.38 4.95 5.59
C VAL A 200 -12.81 5.99 4.58
N ASP A 201 -12.00 7.03 4.43
CA ASP A 201 -12.06 7.92 3.29
C ASP A 201 -11.74 7.17 1.99
N PRO A 202 -12.64 7.21 0.97
CA PRO A 202 -12.42 6.51 -0.29
C PRO A 202 -11.14 6.92 -1.02
N ILE A 203 -10.76 8.20 -1.00
CA ILE A 203 -9.56 8.69 -1.67
C ILE A 203 -8.32 8.03 -1.07
N SER A 204 -8.21 8.05 0.26
CA SER A 204 -7.10 7.39 0.96
C SER A 204 -7.06 5.89 0.73
N GLN A 205 -8.23 5.25 0.55
CA GLN A 205 -8.32 3.81 0.32
C GLN A 205 -7.82 3.42 -1.07
N PHE A 206 -8.04 4.26 -2.07
CA PHE A 206 -7.79 3.93 -3.48
C PHE A 206 -6.55 4.61 -4.07
N GLU A 207 -5.72 5.27 -3.27
CA GLU A 207 -4.43 5.79 -3.76
C GLU A 207 -3.38 4.69 -4.03
N PHE A 208 -3.70 3.43 -3.72
CA PHE A 208 -2.82 2.28 -3.90
C PHE A 208 -3.36 1.33 -4.97
N ILE A 209 -2.46 0.84 -5.82
CA ILE A 209 -2.77 -0.20 -6.81
C ILE A 209 -1.76 -1.34 -6.75
N ILE A 210 -2.21 -2.55 -7.08
CA ILE A 210 -1.36 -3.70 -7.36
C ILE A 210 -1.45 -4.01 -8.84
N THR A 211 -0.31 -4.06 -9.51
CA THR A 211 -0.22 -4.27 -10.96
C THR A 211 0.45 -5.59 -11.33
N SER A 212 1.07 -6.24 -10.35
CA SER A 212 1.66 -7.57 -10.50
C SER A 212 1.61 -8.34 -9.19
N ARG A 213 1.69 -9.66 -9.27
CA ARG A 213 1.79 -10.57 -8.12
C ARG A 213 2.99 -11.48 -8.29
N GLY A 214 3.71 -11.72 -7.20
CA GLY A 214 4.89 -12.55 -7.14
C GLY A 214 6.20 -11.78 -7.29
N CYS A 215 7.29 -12.43 -6.89
CA CYS A 215 8.64 -11.92 -6.98
C CYS A 215 9.61 -13.06 -7.29
N PRO A 216 10.52 -12.93 -8.28
CA PRO A 216 11.45 -14.00 -8.63
C PRO A 216 12.63 -14.10 -7.66
N ALA A 217 12.76 -13.16 -6.73
CA ALA A 217 13.85 -13.14 -5.76
C ALA A 217 13.62 -14.15 -4.64
N ALA A 218 14.73 -14.59 -4.02
CA ALA A 218 14.74 -15.59 -2.95
C ALA A 218 15.31 -15.02 -1.64
N CYS A 219 14.93 -13.78 -1.30
CA CYS A 219 15.37 -13.11 -0.08
C CYS A 219 14.88 -13.88 1.15
N THR A 220 15.77 -14.19 2.10
CA THR A 220 15.48 -15.08 3.24
C THR A 220 14.47 -14.51 4.24
N PHE A 221 14.27 -13.20 4.24
CA PHE A 221 13.38 -12.46 5.15
C PHE A 221 12.00 -12.16 4.57
N CYS A 222 11.80 -12.37 3.27
CA CYS A 222 10.61 -11.91 2.56
C CYS A 222 9.57 -13.02 2.43
N SER A 223 8.35 -12.76 2.89
CA SER A 223 7.21 -13.70 2.80
C SER A 223 6.47 -13.63 1.46
N SER A 224 6.79 -12.66 0.58
CA SER A 224 6.07 -12.47 -0.67
C SER A 224 6.14 -13.66 -1.63
N PRO A 225 7.31 -14.28 -1.88
CA PRO A 225 7.39 -15.46 -2.74
C PRO A 225 6.61 -16.67 -2.21
N ASP A 226 6.49 -16.77 -0.89
CA ASP A 226 5.79 -17.89 -0.25
C ASP A 226 4.27 -17.68 -0.22
N PHE A 227 3.83 -16.42 -0.33
CA PHE A 227 2.41 -16.06 -0.39
C PHE A 227 1.87 -16.00 -1.84
N TRP A 228 2.58 -15.32 -2.76
CA TRP A 228 2.17 -15.14 -4.15
C TRP A 228 2.69 -16.20 -5.12
N GLY A 229 3.66 -17.03 -4.68
CA GLY A 229 4.48 -17.85 -5.54
C GLY A 229 5.64 -17.08 -6.17
N ARG A 230 6.63 -17.83 -6.69
CA ARG A 230 7.82 -17.25 -7.36
C ARG A 230 7.56 -16.86 -8.81
N GLY A 231 6.44 -17.31 -9.39
CA GLY A 231 6.00 -16.92 -10.72
C GLY A 231 5.49 -15.50 -10.75
N LEU A 232 5.94 -14.74 -11.76
CA LEU A 232 5.46 -13.37 -11.97
C LEU A 232 4.20 -13.38 -12.84
N ARG A 233 3.16 -12.73 -12.37
CA ARG A 233 1.89 -12.51 -13.08
C ARG A 233 1.61 -11.02 -13.13
N PHE A 234 1.18 -10.54 -14.28
CA PHE A 234 1.08 -9.13 -14.57
C PHE A 234 -0.32 -8.77 -15.06
N ARG A 235 -0.78 -7.61 -14.67
CA ARG A 235 -1.88 -6.92 -15.34
C ARG A 235 -1.34 -6.25 -16.60
N SER A 236 -2.16 -6.16 -17.64
CA SER A 236 -1.80 -5.46 -18.86
C SER A 236 -1.69 -3.95 -18.64
N ALA A 237 -0.94 -3.27 -19.51
CA ALA A 237 -0.85 -1.81 -19.46
C ALA A 237 -2.23 -1.15 -19.69
N ALA A 238 -3.06 -1.72 -20.53
CA ALA A 238 -4.42 -1.23 -20.82
C ALA A 238 -5.31 -1.28 -19.58
N ASP A 239 -5.31 -2.42 -18.87
CA ASP A 239 -6.09 -2.62 -17.65
C ASP A 239 -5.65 -1.66 -16.53
N MET A 240 -4.34 -1.45 -16.37
CA MET A 240 -3.80 -0.48 -15.41
C MET A 240 -4.24 0.96 -15.72
N ILE A 241 -4.27 1.35 -17.01
CA ILE A 241 -4.69 2.69 -17.45
C ILE A 241 -6.19 2.87 -17.18
N ASP A 242 -6.98 1.84 -17.41
CA ASP A 242 -8.42 1.87 -17.13
C ASP A 242 -8.71 2.03 -15.64
N GLU A 243 -7.99 1.34 -14.76
CA GLU A 243 -8.12 1.54 -13.32
C GLU A 243 -7.73 2.97 -12.92
N VAL A 244 -6.61 3.49 -13.41
CA VAL A 244 -6.18 4.89 -13.14
C VAL A 244 -7.23 5.90 -13.60
N ARG A 245 -7.86 5.67 -14.76
CA ARG A 245 -8.95 6.51 -15.27
C ARG A 245 -10.15 6.48 -14.32
N GLN A 246 -10.59 5.30 -13.91
CA GLN A 246 -11.70 5.13 -12.97
C GLN A 246 -11.39 5.78 -11.60
N LEU A 247 -10.20 5.57 -11.06
CA LEU A 247 -9.74 6.19 -9.81
C LEU A 247 -9.83 7.72 -9.88
N ARG A 248 -9.40 8.31 -10.98
CA ARG A 248 -9.43 9.77 -11.17
C ARG A 248 -10.86 10.30 -11.32
N GLU A 249 -11.67 9.68 -12.17
CA GLU A 249 -13.01 10.15 -12.52
C GLU A 249 -14.02 9.94 -11.38
N GLN A 250 -13.99 8.77 -10.77
CA GLN A 250 -14.98 8.37 -9.75
C GLN A 250 -14.57 8.82 -8.34
N HIS A 251 -13.28 8.78 -8.02
CA HIS A 251 -12.78 9.00 -6.65
C HIS A 251 -11.88 10.22 -6.51
N GLY A 252 -11.55 10.92 -7.62
CA GLY A 252 -10.66 12.08 -7.57
C GLY A 252 -9.23 11.77 -7.16
N VAL A 253 -8.79 10.52 -7.33
CA VAL A 253 -7.41 10.10 -7.07
C VAL A 253 -6.52 10.67 -8.17
N VAL A 254 -5.52 11.43 -7.78
CA VAL A 254 -4.61 12.15 -8.68
C VAL A 254 -3.14 11.80 -8.45
N TYR A 255 -2.91 11.01 -7.42
CA TYR A 255 -1.62 10.41 -7.08
C TYR A 255 -1.85 8.93 -6.78
N VAL A 256 -1.02 8.06 -7.35
CA VAL A 256 -1.12 6.61 -7.16
C VAL A 256 0.21 6.06 -6.68
N SER A 257 0.17 5.22 -5.66
CA SER A 257 1.33 4.45 -5.21
C SER A 257 1.17 2.99 -5.64
N VAL A 258 2.05 2.53 -6.50
CA VAL A 258 2.08 1.10 -6.89
C VAL A 258 2.60 0.27 -5.73
N ARG A 259 1.97 -0.86 -5.44
CA ARG A 259 2.31 -1.77 -4.32
C ARG A 259 2.72 -3.16 -4.77
N ASP A 260 3.34 -3.24 -5.91
CA ASP A 260 3.98 -4.47 -6.40
C ASP A 260 5.22 -4.81 -5.56
N ASP A 261 5.61 -6.05 -5.55
CA ASP A 261 6.92 -6.44 -4.96
C ASP A 261 8.10 -5.87 -5.76
N THR A 262 7.95 -5.78 -7.09
CA THR A 262 8.94 -5.19 -7.98
C THR A 262 8.26 -4.74 -9.28
N PHE A 263 7.78 -3.52 -9.35
CA PHE A 263 7.03 -2.99 -10.48
C PHE A 263 7.82 -3.05 -11.79
N THR A 264 9.11 -2.75 -11.72
CA THR A 264 9.96 -2.50 -12.90
C THR A 264 10.50 -3.76 -13.58
N VAL A 265 10.21 -4.96 -13.07
CA VAL A 265 10.83 -6.20 -13.55
C VAL A 265 10.54 -6.49 -15.03
N ASN A 266 9.37 -6.15 -15.54
CA ASN A 266 9.01 -6.27 -16.95
C ASN A 266 9.12 -4.92 -17.66
N LYS A 267 10.25 -4.71 -18.36
CA LYS A 267 10.57 -3.44 -19.04
C LYS A 267 9.52 -3.02 -20.06
N LYS A 268 9.09 -3.96 -20.91
CA LYS A 268 8.10 -3.66 -21.96
C LYS A 268 6.79 -3.16 -21.36
N ARG A 269 6.26 -3.86 -20.36
CA ARG A 269 5.02 -3.49 -19.67
C ARG A 269 5.10 -2.09 -19.06
N VAL A 270 6.23 -1.77 -18.38
CA VAL A 270 6.44 -0.44 -17.78
C VAL A 270 6.42 0.64 -18.84
N ILE A 271 7.12 0.43 -19.96
CA ILE A 271 7.16 1.41 -21.06
C ILE A 271 5.78 1.56 -21.70
N ASP A 272 5.06 0.45 -21.93
CA ASP A 272 3.70 0.46 -22.50
C ASP A 272 2.72 1.22 -21.58
N PHE A 273 2.78 1.02 -20.26
CA PHE A 273 1.99 1.78 -19.31
C PHE A 273 2.33 3.28 -19.34
N CYS A 274 3.61 3.62 -19.35
CA CYS A 274 4.04 5.03 -19.43
C CYS A 274 3.57 5.70 -20.72
N ARG A 275 3.69 5.02 -21.86
CA ARG A 275 3.20 5.51 -23.16
C ARG A 275 1.69 5.73 -23.13
N GLY A 276 0.94 4.75 -22.63
CA GLY A 276 -0.51 4.86 -22.56
C GLY A 276 -0.99 6.01 -21.66
N LEU A 277 -0.33 6.28 -20.52
CA LEU A 277 -0.62 7.45 -19.69
C LEU A 277 -0.39 8.76 -20.45
N ILE A 278 0.72 8.88 -21.20
CA ILE A 278 1.06 10.06 -21.98
C ILE A 278 0.05 10.26 -23.13
N GLU A 279 -0.22 9.22 -23.90
CA GLU A 279 -1.16 9.23 -25.03
C GLU A 279 -2.59 9.57 -24.60
N SER A 280 -3.00 9.03 -23.45
CA SER A 280 -4.30 9.34 -22.83
C SER A 280 -4.36 10.72 -22.19
N ARG A 281 -3.26 11.48 -22.17
CA ARG A 281 -3.13 12.79 -21.50
C ARG A 281 -3.57 12.77 -20.03
N ILE A 282 -3.31 11.65 -19.36
CA ILE A 282 -3.54 11.50 -17.94
C ILE A 282 -2.29 11.95 -17.19
N ASP A 283 -2.32 13.19 -16.68
CA ASP A 283 -1.23 13.74 -15.86
C ASP A 283 -1.30 13.12 -14.45
N LEU A 284 -0.96 11.83 -14.34
CA LEU A 284 -0.87 11.11 -13.09
C LEU A 284 0.47 11.42 -12.41
N LEU A 285 0.47 11.65 -11.11
CA LEU A 285 1.70 11.54 -10.32
C LEU A 285 1.68 10.19 -9.58
N TRP A 286 2.82 9.50 -9.57
CA TRP A 286 2.88 8.17 -8.99
C TRP A 286 4.27 7.80 -8.49
N ASP A 287 4.33 6.77 -7.65
CA ASP A 287 5.56 6.12 -7.19
C ASP A 287 5.46 4.60 -7.28
N CYS A 288 6.60 3.92 -7.19
CA CYS A 288 6.63 2.46 -7.17
C CYS A 288 7.85 1.90 -6.45
N PRO A 289 7.76 0.67 -5.91
CA PRO A 289 8.90 -0.08 -5.42
C PRO A 289 9.64 -0.76 -6.58
N SER A 290 10.94 -0.97 -6.38
CA SER A 290 11.79 -1.65 -7.34
C SER A 290 12.99 -2.34 -6.68
N ARG A 291 13.65 -3.18 -7.46
CA ARG A 291 15.00 -3.68 -7.18
C ARG A 291 16.01 -2.91 -8.03
N VAL A 292 17.19 -2.67 -7.47
CA VAL A 292 18.25 -1.91 -8.17
C VAL A 292 18.74 -2.59 -9.46
N ASN A 293 18.63 -3.91 -9.56
CA ASN A 293 18.99 -4.69 -10.74
C ASN A 293 17.84 -4.85 -11.76
N ALA A 294 16.71 -4.17 -11.54
CA ALA A 294 15.53 -4.20 -12.42
C ALA A 294 15.24 -2.83 -13.06
N VAL A 295 16.24 -1.98 -13.22
CA VAL A 295 16.12 -0.64 -13.80
C VAL A 295 17.25 -0.35 -14.78
N ASP A 296 16.97 0.55 -15.74
CA ASP A 296 17.91 1.15 -16.66
C ASP A 296 17.46 2.57 -17.01
N GLU A 297 18.30 3.35 -17.69
CA GLU A 297 18.02 4.75 -17.99
C GLU A 297 16.79 4.92 -18.91
N GLU A 298 16.60 4.05 -19.89
CA GLU A 298 15.44 4.12 -20.77
C GLU A 298 14.14 3.94 -20.01
N ARG A 299 14.06 2.90 -19.15
CA ARG A 299 12.88 2.61 -18.33
C ARG A 299 12.56 3.75 -17.38
N LEU A 300 13.58 4.24 -16.65
CA LEU A 300 13.42 5.35 -15.72
C LEU A 300 13.05 6.66 -16.43
N SER A 301 13.57 6.90 -17.62
CA SER A 301 13.20 8.06 -18.44
C SER A 301 11.72 8.02 -18.85
N TRP A 302 11.22 6.87 -19.31
CA TRP A 302 9.79 6.71 -19.61
C TRP A 302 8.92 6.92 -18.36
N MET A 303 9.32 6.35 -17.22
CA MET A 303 8.61 6.55 -15.96
C MET A 303 8.55 8.03 -15.57
N ARG A 304 9.68 8.76 -15.68
CA ARG A 304 9.72 10.19 -15.38
C ARG A 304 8.80 10.99 -16.31
N ARG A 305 8.83 10.71 -17.61
CA ARG A 305 7.94 11.35 -18.59
C ARG A 305 6.47 11.14 -18.28
N ALA A 306 6.11 9.96 -17.79
CA ALA A 306 4.74 9.57 -17.44
C ALA A 306 4.32 9.96 -16.01
N GLY A 307 5.09 10.80 -15.31
CA GLY A 307 4.70 11.35 -14.01
C GLY A 307 5.16 10.55 -12.80
N CYS A 308 6.03 9.56 -12.95
CA CYS A 308 6.69 8.96 -11.81
C CYS A 308 7.49 10.03 -11.06
N THR A 309 7.28 10.12 -9.77
CA THR A 309 7.94 11.10 -8.90
C THR A 309 9.05 10.49 -8.08
N HIS A 310 8.86 9.25 -7.64
CA HIS A 310 9.80 8.53 -6.78
C HIS A 310 9.88 7.06 -7.17
N ILE A 311 11.06 6.48 -6.92
CA ILE A 311 11.28 5.05 -6.94
C ILE A 311 11.88 4.61 -5.60
N GLN A 312 11.36 3.50 -5.07
CA GLN A 312 11.69 2.99 -3.76
C GLN A 312 12.49 1.69 -3.93
N TYR A 313 13.76 1.71 -3.57
CA TYR A 313 14.63 0.53 -3.69
C TYR A 313 14.78 -0.19 -2.36
N GLY A 314 14.49 -1.49 -2.36
CA GLY A 314 14.93 -2.38 -1.29
C GLY A 314 16.44 -2.60 -1.42
N VAL A 315 17.24 -1.83 -0.71
CA VAL A 315 18.72 -1.94 -0.67
C VAL A 315 19.14 -2.88 0.44
N GLU A 316 18.50 -2.81 1.57
CA GLU A 316 18.63 -3.51 2.83
C GLU A 316 19.93 -3.17 3.58
N SER A 317 21.11 -3.28 2.94
CA SER A 317 22.39 -3.00 3.59
C SER A 317 23.44 -2.50 2.58
N GLY A 318 24.41 -1.73 3.07
CA GLY A 318 25.61 -1.36 2.35
C GLY A 318 26.76 -2.36 2.52
N SER A 319 26.58 -3.39 3.33
CA SER A 319 27.55 -4.45 3.54
C SER A 319 27.34 -5.63 2.60
N PRO A 320 28.32 -6.03 1.76
CA PRO A 320 28.22 -7.24 0.93
C PRO A 320 27.92 -8.50 1.74
N ARG A 321 28.48 -8.61 2.96
CA ARG A 321 28.27 -9.73 3.86
C ARG A 321 26.81 -9.82 4.30
N MET A 322 26.17 -8.70 4.63
CA MET A 322 24.76 -8.66 5.03
C MET A 322 23.83 -8.91 3.84
N LEU A 323 24.16 -8.37 2.66
CA LEU A 323 23.40 -8.68 1.43
C LEU A 323 23.42 -10.17 1.11
N LEU A 324 24.57 -10.85 1.32
CA LEU A 324 24.69 -12.30 1.16
C LEU A 324 23.86 -13.04 2.21
N ARG A 325 23.93 -12.64 3.50
CA ARG A 325 23.13 -13.26 4.59
C ARG A 325 21.61 -13.19 4.32
N LEU A 326 21.16 -12.09 3.78
CA LEU A 326 19.76 -11.88 3.40
C LEU A 326 19.38 -12.51 2.06
N ASN A 327 20.33 -13.12 1.35
CA ASN A 327 20.16 -13.62 -0.01
C ASN A 327 19.49 -12.60 -0.93
N LYS A 328 19.94 -11.31 -0.81
CA LYS A 328 19.31 -10.21 -1.53
C LYS A 328 19.55 -10.29 -3.05
N GLY A 329 20.66 -10.91 -3.49
CA GLY A 329 21.00 -11.08 -4.91
C GLY A 329 21.27 -9.76 -5.64
N ILE A 330 21.87 -8.79 -4.95
CA ILE A 330 22.36 -7.52 -5.52
C ILE A 330 23.76 -7.19 -4.98
N THR A 331 24.49 -6.32 -5.68
CA THR A 331 25.75 -5.79 -5.22
C THR A 331 25.66 -4.31 -4.86
N VAL A 332 26.61 -3.82 -4.05
CA VAL A 332 26.72 -2.40 -3.67
C VAL A 332 26.92 -1.52 -4.92
N ASP A 333 27.65 -2.01 -5.91
CA ASP A 333 27.88 -1.25 -7.16
C ASP A 333 26.60 -1.15 -8.01
N GLN A 334 25.76 -2.20 -8.03
CA GLN A 334 24.43 -2.11 -8.64
C GLN A 334 23.58 -1.05 -7.93
N VAL A 335 23.66 -0.95 -6.60
CA VAL A 335 22.95 0.10 -5.85
C VAL A 335 23.44 1.49 -6.25
N ARG A 336 24.77 1.69 -6.35
CA ARG A 336 25.37 2.97 -6.79
C ARG A 336 24.92 3.35 -8.19
N THR A 337 24.98 2.40 -9.13
CA THR A 337 24.59 2.62 -10.53
C THR A 337 23.09 2.98 -10.64
N ALA A 338 22.22 2.22 -9.99
CA ALA A 338 20.78 2.51 -9.99
C ALA A 338 20.47 3.88 -9.36
N ALA A 339 21.11 4.22 -8.24
CA ALA A 339 20.95 5.51 -7.60
C ALA A 339 21.40 6.67 -8.51
N GLN A 340 22.54 6.55 -9.14
CA GLN A 340 23.07 7.55 -10.06
C GLN A 340 22.12 7.75 -11.26
N THR A 341 21.68 6.65 -11.88
CA THR A 341 20.75 6.70 -13.02
C THR A 341 19.42 7.34 -12.61
N THR A 342 18.88 6.96 -11.45
CA THR A 342 17.64 7.53 -10.89
C THR A 342 17.74 9.03 -10.71
N ARG A 343 18.84 9.54 -10.19
CA ARG A 343 19.06 10.97 -9.99
C ARG A 343 19.25 11.71 -11.31
N ARG A 344 19.96 11.12 -12.28
CA ARG A 344 20.18 11.71 -13.61
C ARG A 344 18.88 11.95 -14.36
N VAL A 345 17.90 11.05 -14.25
CA VAL A 345 16.58 11.20 -14.88
C VAL A 345 15.60 12.05 -14.05
N GLY A 346 15.98 12.53 -12.88
CA GLY A 346 15.19 13.43 -12.06
C GLY A 346 14.09 12.76 -11.24
N LEU A 347 14.20 11.46 -10.96
CA LEU A 347 13.32 10.75 -10.03
C LEU A 347 13.79 10.93 -8.59
N GLY A 348 12.85 11.03 -7.66
CA GLY A 348 13.15 10.91 -6.24
C GLY A 348 13.67 9.51 -5.93
N LEU A 349 14.79 9.45 -5.22
CA LEU A 349 15.43 8.21 -4.79
C LEU A 349 15.08 7.93 -3.34
N SER A 350 14.30 6.88 -3.10
CA SER A 350 14.02 6.35 -1.76
C SER A 350 14.72 5.01 -1.57
N ILE A 351 15.22 4.72 -0.37
CA ILE A 351 15.83 3.44 -0.06
C ILE A 351 15.25 2.83 1.21
N TYR A 352 15.06 1.51 1.18
CA TYR A 352 14.68 0.74 2.36
C TYR A 352 15.89 -0.02 2.86
N LEU A 353 16.10 0.02 4.18
CA LEU A 353 17.21 -0.58 4.88
C LEU A 353 16.72 -1.47 6.02
N ILE A 354 17.43 -2.55 6.24
CA ILE A 354 17.23 -3.47 7.35
C ILE A 354 18.49 -3.46 8.21
N THR A 355 18.33 -3.46 9.53
CA THR A 355 19.41 -3.60 10.50
C THR A 355 18.98 -4.51 11.65
N GLY A 356 19.90 -4.90 12.52
CA GLY A 356 19.62 -5.94 13.52
C GLY A 356 19.59 -7.34 12.90
N ILE A 357 20.35 -7.52 11.83
CA ILE A 357 20.56 -8.83 11.21
C ILE A 357 21.50 -9.65 12.12
N ASP A 358 21.26 -10.94 12.22
CA ASP A 358 22.15 -11.84 12.95
C ASP A 358 23.60 -11.65 12.50
N SER A 359 24.52 -11.53 13.45
CA SER A 359 25.94 -11.28 13.22
C SER A 359 26.32 -9.93 12.59
N GLU A 360 25.40 -8.99 12.39
CA GLU A 360 25.71 -7.64 11.92
C GLU A 360 26.61 -6.90 12.92
N THR A 361 27.66 -6.24 12.42
CA THR A 361 28.71 -5.56 13.19
C THR A 361 28.71 -4.05 12.96
N ASP A 362 29.51 -3.32 13.73
CA ASP A 362 29.72 -1.87 13.52
C ASP A 362 30.33 -1.59 12.14
N GLU A 363 31.18 -2.47 11.61
CA GLU A 363 31.79 -2.34 10.28
C GLU A 363 30.74 -2.45 9.16
N ASP A 364 29.74 -3.33 9.32
CA ASP A 364 28.61 -3.45 8.39
C ASP A 364 27.74 -2.20 8.45
N LEU A 365 27.48 -1.69 9.65
CA LEU A 365 26.75 -0.43 9.86
C LEU A 365 27.47 0.74 9.19
N ASP A 366 28.78 0.87 9.39
CA ASP A 366 29.61 1.92 8.77
C ASP A 366 29.61 1.81 7.25
N SER A 367 29.60 0.58 6.70
CA SER A 367 29.49 0.36 5.26
C SER A 367 28.16 0.85 4.72
N THR A 368 27.08 0.65 5.46
CA THR A 368 25.75 1.16 5.11
C THR A 368 25.66 2.68 5.21
N VAL A 369 26.28 3.28 6.24
CA VAL A 369 26.38 4.74 6.38
C VAL A 369 27.14 5.36 5.21
N ARG A 370 28.31 4.79 4.84
CA ARG A 370 29.11 5.24 3.68
C ARG A 370 28.31 5.15 2.37
N LEU A 371 27.54 4.07 2.19
CA LEU A 371 26.69 3.93 1.01
C LEU A 371 25.61 5.03 0.95
N ILE A 372 24.90 5.29 2.05
CA ILE A 372 23.87 6.36 2.11
C ILE A 372 24.49 7.71 1.73
N GLN A 373 25.66 8.03 2.28
CA GLN A 373 26.36 9.28 1.99
C GLN A 373 26.78 9.40 0.52
N ALA A 374 27.19 8.28 -0.09
CA ALA A 374 27.63 8.24 -1.48
C ALA A 374 26.47 8.40 -2.47
N ILE A 375 25.33 7.71 -2.25
CA ILE A 375 24.20 7.72 -3.20
C ILE A 375 23.22 8.87 -2.97
N ARG A 376 23.27 9.53 -1.81
CA ARG A 376 22.47 10.71 -1.45
C ARG A 376 20.98 10.53 -1.74
N PRO A 377 20.29 9.57 -1.09
CA PRO A 377 18.86 9.39 -1.27
C PRO A 377 18.09 10.61 -0.77
N HIS A 378 16.91 10.86 -1.36
CA HIS A 378 16.01 11.94 -0.94
C HIS A 378 15.32 11.61 0.39
N ASP A 379 15.02 10.34 0.58
CA ASP A 379 14.46 9.77 1.81
C ASP A 379 14.72 8.26 1.90
N GLY A 380 14.20 7.64 2.94
CA GLY A 380 14.30 6.21 3.14
C GLY A 380 13.69 5.77 4.47
N LEU A 381 13.58 4.47 4.61
CA LEU A 381 13.09 3.81 5.80
C LEU A 381 14.13 2.84 6.34
N VAL A 382 14.23 2.74 7.65
CA VAL A 382 15.06 1.74 8.34
C VAL A 382 14.16 0.94 9.26
N SER A 383 14.18 -0.39 9.10
CA SER A 383 13.46 -1.30 9.96
C SER A 383 14.42 -2.28 10.62
N PRO A 384 14.21 -2.64 11.90
CA PRO A 384 14.83 -3.85 12.44
C PRO A 384 14.41 -5.07 11.64
N LEU A 385 15.30 -6.05 11.50
CA LEU A 385 14.96 -7.31 10.82
C LEU A 385 13.84 -8.02 11.56
N THR A 386 12.69 -8.04 10.91
CA THR A 386 11.50 -8.72 11.42
C THR A 386 11.38 -10.09 10.76
N ILE A 387 11.16 -11.12 11.57
CA ILE A 387 10.96 -12.49 11.12
C ILE A 387 9.45 -12.72 11.00
N TYR A 388 9.00 -13.06 9.81
CA TYR A 388 7.60 -13.35 9.51
C TYR A 388 7.37 -14.85 9.31
N PRO A 389 6.20 -15.38 9.69
CA PRO A 389 5.82 -16.77 9.38
C PRO A 389 5.98 -17.07 7.87
N GLY A 390 6.43 -18.27 7.55
CA GLY A 390 6.64 -18.74 6.18
C GLY A 390 7.97 -18.34 5.55
N THR A 391 8.78 -17.47 6.19
CA THR A 391 10.09 -17.10 5.66
C THR A 391 11.19 -18.09 6.03
N ALA A 392 12.25 -18.17 5.21
CA ALA A 392 13.40 -19.02 5.52
C ALA A 392 14.02 -18.68 6.88
N LEU A 393 14.08 -17.40 7.25
CA LEU A 393 14.56 -16.99 8.58
C LEU A 393 13.64 -17.47 9.72
N CYS A 394 12.35 -17.58 9.47
CA CYS A 394 11.42 -18.15 10.46
C CYS A 394 11.70 -19.62 10.69
N GLU A 395 11.93 -20.39 9.64
CA GLU A 395 12.29 -21.82 9.74
C GLU A 395 13.68 -22.01 10.40
N GLU A 396 14.63 -21.13 10.11
CA GLU A 396 15.93 -21.13 10.83
C GLU A 396 15.75 -20.88 12.33
N ALA A 397 14.91 -19.89 12.71
CA ALA A 397 14.64 -19.56 14.12
C ALA A 397 13.91 -20.71 14.85
N ARG A 398 12.97 -21.38 14.15
CA ARG A 398 12.29 -22.58 14.68
C ARG A 398 13.28 -23.74 14.88
N ALA A 399 14.13 -24.00 13.89
CA ALA A 399 15.12 -25.08 13.97
C ALA A 399 16.14 -24.89 15.11
N ARG A 400 16.45 -23.62 15.47
CA ARG A 400 17.30 -23.29 16.62
C ARG A 400 16.55 -23.34 17.96
N GLY A 401 15.22 -23.43 17.95
CA GLY A 401 14.38 -23.35 19.15
C GLY A 401 14.17 -21.92 19.68
N ASP A 402 14.57 -20.89 18.93
CA ASP A 402 14.41 -19.49 19.30
C ASP A 402 12.95 -19.03 19.17
N LEU A 403 12.20 -19.65 18.26
CA LEU A 403 10.81 -19.32 17.95
C LEU A 403 9.93 -20.58 17.97
N THR A 404 8.85 -20.52 18.75
CA THR A 404 7.79 -21.56 18.75
C THR A 404 6.48 -20.95 18.25
N ASP A 405 5.53 -21.78 17.80
CA ASP A 405 4.24 -21.29 17.33
C ASP A 405 3.44 -20.59 18.43
N ASP A 406 3.61 -20.96 19.69
CA ASP A 406 3.04 -20.29 20.86
C ASP A 406 3.39 -18.79 20.94
N TYR A 407 4.50 -18.37 20.32
CA TYR A 407 4.84 -16.95 20.26
C TYR A 407 3.72 -16.12 19.62
N TRP A 408 3.06 -16.67 18.60
CA TRP A 408 2.03 -15.98 17.85
C TRP A 408 0.67 -15.92 18.56
N ALA A 409 0.44 -16.82 19.54
CA ALA A 409 -0.75 -16.83 20.39
C ALA A 409 -0.65 -15.88 21.60
N ARG A 410 0.58 -15.55 22.02
CA ARG A 410 0.80 -14.66 23.16
C ARG A 410 0.20 -13.29 22.87
N ASP A 411 -0.35 -12.64 23.91
CA ASP A 411 -0.89 -11.26 23.83
C ASP A 411 0.27 -10.23 23.69
N ARG A 412 1.11 -10.46 22.70
CA ARG A 412 2.17 -9.54 22.25
C ARG A 412 1.79 -8.99 20.90
N ARG A 413 1.62 -7.69 20.83
CA ARG A 413 1.39 -6.97 19.58
C ARG A 413 2.63 -6.86 18.72
N GLU A 414 3.77 -7.30 19.24
CA GLU A 414 5.06 -7.12 18.61
C GLU A 414 5.34 -8.23 17.59
N ALA A 415 6.02 -7.83 16.51
CA ALA A 415 6.63 -8.76 15.59
C ALA A 415 7.83 -9.44 16.28
N TYR A 416 8.23 -10.61 15.79
CA TYR A 416 9.46 -11.25 16.24
C TYR A 416 10.65 -10.63 15.50
N TYR A 417 11.57 -10.02 16.25
CA TYR A 417 12.79 -9.42 15.70
C TYR A 417 13.96 -10.39 15.81
N ALA A 418 14.78 -10.46 14.76
CA ALA A 418 15.98 -11.30 14.76
C ALA A 418 16.97 -10.90 15.85
N ARG A 419 17.02 -9.60 16.16
CA ARG A 419 17.86 -9.03 17.19
C ARG A 419 17.19 -7.82 17.85
N GLU A 420 17.00 -7.87 19.16
CA GLU A 420 16.28 -6.83 19.91
C GLU A 420 17.13 -6.29 21.09
N ASP A 421 18.26 -5.66 20.77
CA ASP A 421 19.22 -5.17 21.75
C ASP A 421 19.49 -3.65 21.62
N ALA A 422 20.36 -3.15 22.49
CA ALA A 422 20.78 -1.75 22.49
C ALA A 422 21.55 -1.38 21.20
N TRP A 423 22.27 -2.33 20.61
CA TRP A 423 23.00 -2.14 19.36
C TRP A 423 22.04 -1.88 18.20
N THR A 424 21.01 -2.72 18.04
CA THR A 424 19.97 -2.57 17.00
C THR A 424 19.27 -1.20 17.11
N ARG A 425 18.89 -0.79 18.32
CA ARG A 425 18.29 0.53 18.55
C ARG A 425 19.23 1.69 18.19
N ARG A 426 20.54 1.56 18.49
CA ARG A 426 21.57 2.53 18.09
C ARG A 426 21.70 2.57 16.57
N SER A 427 21.78 1.42 15.91
CA SER A 427 21.92 1.28 14.46
C SER A 427 20.75 1.93 13.72
N VAL A 428 19.50 1.65 14.12
CA VAL A 428 18.31 2.31 13.55
C VAL A 428 18.43 3.84 13.66
N ARG A 429 18.77 4.37 14.84
CA ARG A 429 18.93 5.82 15.03
C ARG A 429 20.03 6.40 14.15
N THR A 430 21.17 5.73 14.03
CA THR A 430 22.31 6.15 13.21
C THR A 430 21.91 6.24 11.74
N LEU A 431 21.33 5.16 11.20
CA LEU A 431 20.91 5.11 9.80
C LEU A 431 19.79 6.12 9.49
N MET A 432 18.79 6.25 10.35
CA MET A 432 17.72 7.26 10.19
C MET A 432 18.25 8.68 10.28
N SER A 433 19.22 8.96 11.16
CA SER A 433 19.88 10.26 11.27
C SER A 433 20.66 10.59 10.00
N THR A 434 21.43 9.62 9.49
CA THR A 434 22.19 9.75 8.24
C THR A 434 21.26 10.03 7.06
N LEU A 435 20.19 9.26 6.89
CA LEU A 435 19.19 9.48 5.84
C LEU A 435 18.59 10.88 5.90
N ARG A 436 18.18 11.35 7.09
CA ARG A 436 17.63 12.70 7.27
C ARG A 436 18.65 13.80 6.95
N GLY A 437 19.92 13.60 7.35
CA GLY A 437 21.00 14.53 7.06
C GLY A 437 21.25 14.68 5.57
N VAL A 438 21.39 13.56 4.88
CA VAL A 438 21.65 13.51 3.44
C VAL A 438 20.44 13.99 2.64
N GLY A 439 19.22 13.57 2.99
CA GLY A 439 17.99 13.90 2.26
C GLY A 439 17.69 15.39 2.20
N ARG A 440 18.09 16.16 3.22
CA ARG A 440 17.98 17.64 3.19
C ARG A 440 18.82 18.28 2.08
N ALA A 441 19.94 17.70 1.75
CA ALA A 441 20.87 18.18 0.73
C ALA A 441 20.67 17.48 -0.63
N ALA A 442 19.77 16.50 -0.72
CA ALA A 442 19.57 15.71 -1.93
C ALA A 442 18.66 16.38 -2.97
N ALA A 443 17.97 17.48 -2.62
CA ALA A 443 17.05 18.20 -3.51
C ALA A 443 17.74 18.66 -4.78
N TYR A 444 17.00 18.55 -5.90
CA TYR A 444 17.47 19.01 -7.20
C TYR A 444 17.55 20.53 -7.29
N GLY A 445 18.59 21.02 -7.97
CA GLY A 445 18.82 22.42 -8.27
C GLY A 445 18.62 22.74 -9.77
N GLU A 446 18.93 23.98 -10.16
CA GLU A 446 18.78 24.47 -11.53
C GLU A 446 19.59 23.63 -12.53
N ALA A 447 20.88 23.42 -12.25
CA ALA A 447 21.77 22.63 -13.11
C ALA A 447 21.30 21.15 -13.25
N ASP A 448 20.69 20.58 -12.19
CA ASP A 448 20.14 19.24 -12.28
C ASP A 448 18.95 19.20 -13.27
N PHE A 449 18.07 20.22 -13.26
CA PHE A 449 16.92 20.27 -14.18
C PHE A 449 17.35 20.45 -15.64
N GLU A 450 18.41 21.19 -15.90
CA GLU A 450 18.99 21.33 -17.24
C GLU A 450 19.49 19.97 -17.76
N GLN A 451 20.31 19.28 -16.99
CA GLN A 451 20.80 17.95 -17.32
C GLN A 451 19.67 16.92 -17.48
N GLN A 452 18.68 16.96 -16.60
CA GLN A 452 17.53 16.07 -16.69
C GLN A 452 16.73 16.31 -17.97
N ARG A 453 16.58 17.57 -18.40
CA ARG A 453 15.87 17.93 -19.63
C ARG A 453 16.56 17.37 -20.89
N GLU A 454 17.89 17.30 -20.90
CA GLU A 454 18.64 16.65 -21.96
C GLU A 454 18.37 15.15 -22.06
N ILE A 455 18.18 14.47 -20.92
CA ILE A 455 18.00 13.01 -20.85
C ILE A 455 16.54 12.60 -21.08
N VAL A 456 15.59 13.21 -20.35
CA VAL A 456 14.18 12.81 -20.40
C VAL A 456 13.35 13.64 -21.37
N GLY A 457 13.91 14.69 -21.94
CA GLY A 457 13.18 15.66 -22.72
C GLY A 457 12.32 16.57 -21.84
N ASP A 458 11.54 17.39 -22.50
CA ASP A 458 10.67 18.35 -21.84
C ASP A 458 9.32 17.70 -21.54
N CYS A 459 9.07 17.40 -20.29
CA CYS A 459 7.86 16.70 -19.84
C CYS A 459 7.19 17.39 -18.65
N TYR A 460 5.89 17.16 -18.48
CA TYR A 460 5.12 17.83 -17.44
C TYR A 460 5.64 17.57 -16.02
N ALA A 461 6.11 16.38 -15.73
CA ALA A 461 6.62 16.02 -14.41
C ALA A 461 7.93 16.76 -14.08
N LEU A 462 8.82 16.92 -15.06
CA LEU A 462 10.04 17.71 -14.90
C LEU A 462 9.71 19.19 -14.70
N ARG A 463 8.83 19.75 -15.53
CA ARG A 463 8.38 21.14 -15.44
C ARG A 463 7.68 21.42 -14.11
N LEU A 464 6.87 20.49 -13.58
CA LEU A 464 6.28 20.62 -12.25
C LEU A 464 7.36 20.74 -11.18
N SER A 465 8.37 19.87 -11.21
CA SER A 465 9.47 19.89 -10.22
C SER A 465 10.29 21.17 -10.30
N ALA A 466 10.62 21.64 -11.51
CA ALA A 466 11.32 22.90 -11.74
C ALA A 466 10.48 24.09 -11.27
N GLY A 467 9.19 24.14 -11.61
CA GLY A 467 8.28 25.18 -11.17
C GLY A 467 8.15 25.26 -9.65
N GLU A 468 8.09 24.09 -8.97
CA GLU A 468 8.09 24.04 -7.50
C GLU A 468 9.42 24.53 -6.88
N TYR A 469 10.54 24.23 -7.52
CA TYR A 469 11.83 24.74 -7.10
C TYR A 469 11.88 26.26 -7.17
N TRP A 470 11.45 26.87 -8.29
CA TRP A 470 11.38 28.32 -8.47
C TRP A 470 10.38 28.97 -7.48
N GLN A 471 9.25 28.33 -7.27
CA GLN A 471 8.24 28.83 -6.32
C GLN A 471 8.78 28.88 -4.88
N ARG A 472 9.55 27.85 -4.46
CA ARG A 472 10.20 27.84 -3.13
C ARG A 472 11.23 28.95 -2.96
N ARG A 473 11.93 29.32 -4.03
CA ARG A 473 12.92 30.39 -4.05
C ARG A 473 12.31 31.78 -4.23
N GLY A 474 10.98 31.89 -4.40
CA GLY A 474 10.30 33.15 -4.59
C GLY A 474 10.34 33.68 -6.05
N ALA A 475 10.96 32.97 -6.98
CA ALA A 475 11.01 33.30 -8.41
C ALA A 475 9.70 32.92 -9.10
N LEU A 476 8.60 33.62 -8.71
CA LEU A 476 7.23 33.27 -9.13
C LEU A 476 6.99 33.39 -10.63
N GLY A 477 7.73 34.27 -11.32
CA GLY A 477 7.69 34.42 -12.78
C GLY A 477 8.16 33.13 -13.47
N ARG A 478 9.37 32.65 -13.13
CA ARG A 478 9.92 31.38 -13.65
C ARG A 478 9.02 30.18 -13.32
N ALA A 479 8.48 30.13 -12.10
CA ALA A 479 7.54 29.07 -11.73
C ALA A 479 6.29 29.08 -12.62
N ARG A 480 5.77 30.29 -12.93
CA ARG A 480 4.60 30.47 -13.82
C ARG A 480 4.91 30.02 -15.24
N GLU A 481 6.07 30.34 -15.77
CA GLU A 481 6.52 29.92 -17.11
C GLU A 481 6.53 28.39 -17.24
N GLU A 482 7.10 27.68 -16.28
CA GLU A 482 7.11 26.21 -16.28
C GLU A 482 5.67 25.63 -16.26
N TYR A 483 4.78 26.17 -15.45
CA TYR A 483 3.40 25.67 -15.40
C TYR A 483 2.58 26.04 -16.65
N LEU A 484 2.81 27.20 -17.26
CA LEU A 484 2.17 27.58 -18.52
C LEU A 484 2.64 26.70 -19.69
N ALA A 485 3.91 26.32 -19.71
CA ALA A 485 4.42 25.42 -20.73
C ALA A 485 3.76 24.03 -20.66
N ILE A 486 3.44 23.53 -19.45
CA ILE A 486 2.63 22.31 -19.31
C ILE A 486 1.23 22.51 -19.93
N LEU A 487 0.59 23.68 -19.70
CA LEU A 487 -0.74 23.93 -20.28
C LEU A 487 -0.71 24.13 -21.80
N ALA A 488 0.41 24.58 -22.36
CA ALA A 488 0.56 24.68 -23.81
C ALA A 488 0.56 23.29 -24.46
N ASP A 489 1.16 22.31 -23.83
CA ASP A 489 1.17 20.91 -24.27
C ASP A 489 -0.14 20.19 -23.92
N ASN A 490 -0.61 20.30 -22.67
CA ASN A 490 -1.85 19.71 -22.20
C ASN A 490 -2.75 20.77 -21.52
N PRO A 491 -3.69 21.41 -22.26
CA PRO A 491 -4.60 22.41 -21.69
C PRO A 491 -5.47 21.91 -20.54
N ARG A 492 -5.64 20.58 -20.42
CA ARG A 492 -6.38 19.92 -19.35
C ARG A 492 -5.49 19.41 -18.21
N SER A 493 -4.23 19.84 -18.13
CA SER A 493 -3.34 19.43 -17.06
C SER A 493 -3.88 19.87 -15.69
N LEU A 494 -4.26 18.88 -14.86
CA LEU A 494 -4.74 19.11 -13.51
C LEU A 494 -3.67 19.83 -12.66
N TRP A 495 -2.46 19.30 -12.67
CA TRP A 495 -1.38 19.80 -11.81
C TRP A 495 -0.95 21.21 -12.16
N ALA A 496 -0.83 21.52 -13.46
CA ALA A 496 -0.51 22.88 -13.89
C ALA A 496 -1.62 23.87 -13.47
N ARG A 497 -2.90 23.50 -13.62
CA ARG A 497 -4.04 24.31 -13.16
C ARG A 497 -4.00 24.54 -11.67
N MET A 498 -3.76 23.50 -10.87
CA MET A 498 -3.66 23.59 -9.41
C MET A 498 -2.50 24.53 -8.98
N ARG A 499 -1.33 24.41 -9.62
CA ARG A 499 -0.15 25.24 -9.31
C ARG A 499 -0.33 26.70 -9.72
N LEU A 500 -0.88 26.97 -10.90
CA LEU A 500 -1.19 28.34 -11.33
C LEU A 500 -2.25 28.99 -10.45
N GLY A 501 -3.28 28.25 -10.04
CA GLY A 501 -4.27 28.72 -9.07
C GLY A 501 -3.64 29.10 -7.74
N ALA A 502 -2.70 28.29 -7.24
CA ALA A 502 -1.97 28.57 -6.01
C ALA A 502 -1.05 29.80 -6.13
N LEU A 503 -0.35 29.96 -7.25
CA LEU A 503 0.46 31.15 -7.53
C LEU A 503 -0.37 32.43 -7.59
N ALA A 504 -1.49 32.38 -8.31
CA ALA A 504 -2.43 33.52 -8.40
C ALA A 504 -3.00 33.90 -7.02
N SER A 505 -3.38 32.89 -6.23
CA SER A 505 -3.86 33.10 -4.85
C SER A 505 -2.80 33.78 -3.96
N ARG A 506 -1.55 33.31 -4.04
CA ARG A 506 -0.42 33.90 -3.31
C ARG A 506 -0.15 35.36 -3.71
N GLN A 507 -0.40 35.69 -4.97
CA GLN A 507 -0.30 37.05 -5.53
C GLN A 507 -1.59 37.89 -5.31
N LYS A 508 -2.57 37.35 -4.56
CA LYS A 508 -3.89 37.97 -4.33
C LYS A 508 -4.72 38.20 -5.60
N ARG A 509 -4.38 37.54 -6.72
CA ARG A 509 -5.14 37.55 -7.98
C ARG A 509 -6.23 36.47 -7.92
N PHE A 510 -7.25 36.73 -7.09
CA PHE A 510 -8.25 35.71 -6.75
C PHE A 510 -9.17 35.35 -7.91
N SER A 511 -9.38 36.25 -8.89
CA SER A 511 -10.13 35.94 -10.12
C SER A 511 -9.41 34.86 -10.96
N ASP A 512 -8.10 35.05 -11.19
CA ASP A 512 -7.29 34.10 -11.94
C ASP A 512 -7.19 32.77 -11.18
N SER A 513 -7.04 32.84 -9.85
CA SER A 513 -7.02 31.68 -8.97
C SER A 513 -8.30 30.85 -9.12
N ALA A 514 -9.47 31.51 -9.06
CA ALA A 514 -10.76 30.84 -9.24
C ALA A 514 -10.91 30.21 -10.63
N THR A 515 -10.44 30.88 -11.67
CA THR A 515 -10.45 30.36 -13.06
C THR A 515 -9.63 29.07 -13.17
N HIS A 516 -8.42 29.04 -12.62
CA HIS A 516 -7.57 27.86 -12.65
C HIS A 516 -8.15 26.71 -11.82
N TYR A 517 -8.64 26.95 -10.60
CA TYR A 517 -9.22 25.90 -9.76
C TYR A 517 -10.54 25.37 -10.32
N ARG A 518 -11.34 26.20 -11.00
CA ARG A 518 -12.54 25.74 -11.70
C ARG A 518 -12.17 24.78 -12.81
N ALA A 519 -11.20 25.15 -13.66
CA ALA A 519 -10.70 24.27 -14.71
C ALA A 519 -10.10 22.95 -14.14
N ALA A 520 -9.45 23.00 -12.96
CA ALA A 520 -8.98 21.79 -12.29
C ALA A 520 -10.14 20.89 -11.81
N ALA A 521 -11.20 21.49 -11.24
CA ALA A 521 -12.39 20.76 -10.83
C ALA A 521 -13.17 20.15 -12.01
N ASP A 522 -13.12 20.79 -13.18
CA ASP A 522 -13.73 20.24 -14.41
C ASP A 522 -12.93 19.06 -14.97
N VAL A 523 -11.61 19.02 -14.75
CA VAL A 523 -10.73 17.92 -15.18
C VAL A 523 -10.84 16.70 -14.25
N ALA A 524 -10.98 16.92 -12.95
CA ALA A 524 -11.13 15.88 -11.94
C ALA A 524 -12.31 16.25 -11.00
N PRO A 525 -13.55 15.94 -11.42
CA PRO A 525 -14.75 16.40 -10.71
C PRO A 525 -14.89 15.87 -9.27
N ALA A 526 -14.29 14.73 -8.96
CA ALA A 526 -14.27 14.15 -7.63
C ALA A 526 -13.08 14.63 -6.77
N PHE A 527 -12.17 15.44 -7.31
CA PHE A 527 -11.00 15.92 -6.57
C PHE A 527 -11.37 17.04 -5.61
N GLN A 528 -11.62 16.67 -4.35
CA GLN A 528 -12.07 17.53 -3.27
C GLN A 528 -11.28 18.84 -3.13
N LEU A 529 -9.93 18.73 -3.20
CA LEU A 529 -9.06 19.90 -3.00
C LEU A 529 -9.29 21.01 -4.03
N ALA A 530 -9.59 20.67 -5.29
CA ALA A 530 -9.91 21.66 -6.31
C ALA A 530 -11.16 22.45 -5.94
N HIS A 531 -12.22 21.80 -5.48
CA HIS A 531 -13.45 22.45 -5.03
C HIS A 531 -13.22 23.32 -3.79
N THR A 532 -12.47 22.82 -2.81
CA THR A 532 -12.17 23.59 -1.58
C THR A 532 -11.38 24.86 -1.86
N LEU A 533 -10.37 24.77 -2.75
CA LEU A 533 -9.56 25.94 -3.13
C LEU A 533 -10.33 26.90 -4.03
N LEU A 534 -11.19 26.40 -4.91
CA LEU A 534 -12.12 27.23 -5.69
C LEU A 534 -13.06 28.02 -4.74
N GLY A 535 -13.69 27.33 -3.80
CA GLY A 535 -14.55 27.97 -2.80
C GLY A 535 -13.80 29.03 -1.99
N THR A 536 -12.56 28.76 -1.61
CA THR A 536 -11.70 29.74 -0.91
C THR A 536 -11.42 30.98 -1.76
N ALA A 537 -11.10 30.81 -3.05
CA ALA A 537 -10.88 31.92 -3.97
C ALA A 537 -12.16 32.75 -4.18
N LEU A 538 -13.31 32.07 -4.33
CA LEU A 538 -14.62 32.72 -4.47
C LEU A 538 -15.01 33.52 -3.21
N LEU A 539 -14.73 33.05 -1.99
CA LEU A 539 -14.91 33.81 -0.77
C LEU A 539 -14.10 35.10 -0.76
N ARG A 540 -12.86 35.07 -1.24
CA ARG A 540 -12.00 36.26 -1.39
C ARG A 540 -12.58 37.27 -2.39
N LEU A 541 -13.33 36.78 -3.38
CA LEU A 541 -14.08 37.60 -4.35
C LEU A 541 -15.46 38.03 -3.85
N ARG A 542 -15.85 37.73 -2.60
CA ARG A 542 -17.16 37.98 -1.99
C ARG A 542 -18.32 37.22 -2.67
N ARG A 543 -18.04 36.17 -3.48
CA ARG A 543 -19.03 35.31 -4.16
C ARG A 543 -19.44 34.17 -3.20
N ARG A 544 -20.16 34.52 -2.11
CA ARG A 544 -20.43 33.62 -0.98
C ARG A 544 -21.25 32.39 -1.37
N GLU A 545 -22.31 32.57 -2.15
CA GLU A 545 -23.20 31.46 -2.56
C GLU A 545 -22.47 30.42 -3.39
N GLU A 546 -21.70 30.84 -4.38
CA GLU A 546 -20.90 29.92 -5.19
C GLU A 546 -19.81 29.23 -4.37
N ALA A 547 -19.22 29.93 -3.41
CA ALA A 547 -18.24 29.31 -2.51
C ALA A 547 -18.87 28.20 -1.65
N LEU A 548 -20.10 28.42 -1.15
CA LEU A 548 -20.83 27.41 -0.37
C LEU A 548 -21.14 26.16 -1.22
N VAL A 549 -21.54 26.34 -2.49
CA VAL A 549 -21.74 25.21 -3.41
C VAL A 549 -20.45 24.42 -3.60
N CYS A 550 -19.32 25.11 -3.81
CA CYS A 550 -18.02 24.45 -3.96
C CYS A 550 -17.61 23.68 -2.69
N PHE A 551 -17.81 24.25 -1.52
CA PHE A 551 -17.52 23.57 -0.25
C PHE A 551 -18.46 22.39 -0.01
N ALA A 552 -19.75 22.53 -0.32
CA ALA A 552 -20.70 21.42 -0.22
C ALA A 552 -20.30 20.26 -1.13
N ARG A 553 -19.88 20.55 -2.36
CA ARG A 553 -19.39 19.55 -3.31
C ARG A 553 -18.09 18.90 -2.83
N GLY A 554 -17.14 19.67 -2.32
CA GLY A 554 -15.93 19.12 -1.70
C GLY A 554 -16.25 18.14 -0.56
N ARG A 555 -17.22 18.47 0.32
CA ARG A 555 -17.64 17.59 1.41
C ARG A 555 -18.34 16.31 0.95
N SER A 556 -19.04 16.32 -0.16
CA SER A 556 -19.75 15.14 -0.64
C SER A 556 -18.78 13.99 -1.00
N PHE A 557 -17.53 14.34 -1.30
CA PHE A 557 -16.47 13.36 -1.61
C PHE A 557 -15.68 12.92 -0.36
N ASP A 558 -15.55 13.81 0.66
CA ASP A 558 -14.93 13.47 1.94
C ASP A 558 -15.67 14.17 3.11
N PRO A 559 -16.64 13.48 3.70
CA PRO A 559 -17.40 14.03 4.84
C PRO A 559 -16.57 14.21 6.12
N SER A 560 -15.38 13.60 6.21
CA SER A 560 -14.56 13.62 7.42
C SER A 560 -13.68 14.86 7.56
N GLU A 561 -13.46 15.61 6.47
CA GLU A 561 -12.64 16.83 6.50
C GLU A 561 -13.45 18.08 6.92
N PRO A 562 -13.10 18.76 8.04
CA PRO A 562 -13.67 20.06 8.36
C PRO A 562 -13.19 21.10 7.34
N ILE A 563 -14.09 21.81 6.69
CA ILE A 563 -13.80 22.89 5.71
C ILE A 563 -12.79 23.92 6.24
N ALA A 564 -12.76 24.14 7.55
CA ALA A 564 -11.90 25.11 8.20
C ALA A 564 -10.44 24.65 8.38
N ARG A 565 -10.11 23.40 8.11
CA ARG A 565 -8.78 22.82 8.41
C ARG A 565 -8.00 22.34 7.19
N THR A 566 -8.43 22.66 5.96
CA THR A 566 -7.59 22.36 4.79
C THR A 566 -6.47 23.39 4.73
N PRO A 567 -5.31 23.14 5.35
CA PRO A 567 -4.25 24.12 5.29
C PRO A 567 -3.70 24.11 3.87
N VAL A 568 -3.46 25.29 3.32
CA VAL A 568 -2.75 25.55 2.06
C VAL A 568 -1.39 24.80 1.98
N HIS A 569 -0.84 24.34 3.09
CA HIS A 569 0.38 23.52 3.14
C HIS A 569 0.17 22.01 2.82
N ARG A 570 -1.07 21.49 2.69
CA ARG A 570 -1.29 20.22 2.01
C ARG A 570 -1.12 20.34 0.48
N LEU A 571 -1.18 21.55 -0.07
CA LEU A 571 -0.61 21.84 -1.40
C LEU A 571 0.93 21.71 -1.46
N ARG A 572 1.59 21.58 -0.34
CA ARG A 572 2.85 20.86 -0.27
C ARG A 572 2.56 19.35 -0.40
N ILE A 573 2.02 18.96 -1.52
CA ILE A 573 2.34 17.67 -2.09
C ILE A 573 3.84 17.80 -2.30
N ARG A 574 4.58 17.41 -1.29
CA ARG A 574 6.00 17.12 -1.48
C ARG A 574 5.98 16.02 -2.51
N PRO A 575 6.58 16.18 -3.69
CA PRO A 575 6.76 15.06 -4.56
C PRO A 575 7.43 13.99 -3.70
N GLY A 576 6.73 12.89 -3.45
CA GLY A 576 7.28 11.69 -2.88
C GLY A 576 7.80 11.75 -1.44
N LEU A 577 7.02 12.19 -0.50
CA LEU A 577 7.18 11.66 0.84
C LEU A 577 5.96 10.81 1.16
N PRO A 578 6.09 9.47 1.22
CA PRO A 578 5.20 8.69 2.05
C PRO A 578 5.27 9.33 3.45
N GLY A 579 4.12 9.52 4.02
CA GLY A 579 3.76 10.23 5.21
C GLY A 579 4.88 10.55 6.21
N ARG A 580 4.72 11.69 6.87
CA ARG A 580 5.47 11.97 8.08
C ARG A 580 5.51 10.71 8.95
N THR A 581 6.65 10.05 8.99
CA THR A 581 7.01 9.30 10.17
C THR A 581 7.08 10.34 11.28
N THR A 582 6.02 10.49 12.05
CA THR A 582 6.15 11.01 13.39
C THR A 582 7.10 10.05 14.08
N ALA A 583 8.33 10.46 14.23
CA ALA A 583 9.23 9.84 15.18
C ALA A 583 8.57 9.98 16.55
N SER A 584 7.79 8.99 16.96
CA SER A 584 7.58 8.79 18.38
C SER A 584 8.88 8.21 18.90
N THR A 585 9.53 8.98 19.74
CA THR A 585 10.61 8.63 20.63
C THR A 585 10.34 7.28 21.30
N VAL A 586 11.20 6.33 21.04
CA VAL A 586 11.54 5.27 21.98
C VAL A 586 13.02 5.38 22.28
#